data_053faa4ab79255e2960ca0236eb92e71
#
_entry.id   053faa4ab79255e2960ca0236eb92e71
#
_cell.length_a   1.000
_cell.length_b   1.000
_cell.length_c   1.000
_cell.angle_alpha   90.00
_cell.angle_beta   90.00
_cell.angle_gamma   90.00
#
_symmetry.space_group_name_H-M   'P 1'
#
loop_
_entity.id
_entity.type
_entity.pdbx_description
1 polymer ?
#
loop_
_entity_poly.entity_id
_entity_poly.type
_entity_poly.pdbx_seq_one_letter_code
_entity_poly.pdbx_strand_id
1 'polypeptide(L)'
;PGTRTVRLENNYRCTRAILDCANRLVRHNRNRHDKTLIAHKPAVSGVRIQVFKDEESEARRVVEEISYLISELGVKAKQVAILFRTNEQPRVFEQELRRQKVPYQLVGGQSFFDRREIRDLMAYLKTIDNHRDEVSLLRIINTPPRGIGATSTEKVLQNAVKKGVGFWEMVDELNRLREIPVRTVQAMLDFRNLIERYRSAAQTAPDQLPEIARRLMLDVGYESEIARQYKDEAQREARQNLLEEFISTIALYVEKAPAPTLSGFLESMALQDRDEESEQDEESDRVRLMTLHSAKGLEFPRVYLVGMEEGLLPHKRSIDLDSEKAIAEERRLAYVGITRAMDHLTLTRSASRMKWGKRRDSIPSRFLFEMQEEPGLELPEEHIDNDDDDGFFSGPTPPGATDHKLPGFPAASEPNEFDQPPF
;
A
#
# COMPACT_ATOMS: atom_id res chain seq x y z
N PRO A 1 20.78 -26.83 -39.00
CA PRO A 1 20.24 -28.09 -39.44
C PRO A 1 20.38 -29.13 -38.33
N GLY A 2 19.28 -29.67 -37.77
CA GLY A 2 19.32 -30.74 -36.79
C GLY A 2 18.91 -30.40 -35.34
N THR A 3 18.41 -29.19 -35.03
CA THR A 3 17.91 -28.85 -33.73
C THR A 3 16.56 -29.58 -33.46
N ARG A 4 16.51 -30.43 -32.42
CA ARG A 4 15.27 -31.08 -31.96
C ARG A 4 14.58 -30.17 -30.96
N THR A 5 13.36 -29.74 -31.29
CA THR A 5 12.52 -28.97 -30.36
C THR A 5 11.72 -29.95 -29.49
N VAL A 6 11.88 -29.86 -28.18
CA VAL A 6 11.09 -30.61 -27.19
C VAL A 6 10.17 -29.64 -26.48
N ARG A 7 8.87 -29.93 -26.46
CA ARG A 7 7.88 -29.15 -25.75
C ARG A 7 7.66 -29.74 -24.36
N LEU A 8 7.88 -28.93 -23.31
CA LEU A 8 7.56 -29.31 -21.93
C LEU A 8 6.15 -28.81 -21.64
N GLU A 9 5.16 -29.69 -21.68
CA GLU A 9 3.73 -29.37 -21.53
C GLU A 9 3.17 -29.75 -20.17
N ASN A 10 3.84 -30.65 -19.45
CA ASN A 10 3.41 -31.08 -18.14
C ASN A 10 3.72 -30.04 -17.07
N ASN A 11 2.70 -29.61 -16.31
CA ASN A 11 2.83 -28.69 -15.19
C ASN A 11 2.52 -29.42 -13.87
N TYR A 12 3.48 -29.44 -12.97
CA TYR A 12 3.40 -30.08 -11.65
C TYR A 12 3.19 -29.06 -10.52
N ARG A 13 3.19 -27.76 -10.83
CA ARG A 13 3.07 -26.67 -9.86
C ARG A 13 1.63 -26.37 -9.51
N CYS A 14 0.85 -25.97 -10.52
CA CYS A 14 -0.49 -25.45 -10.35
C CYS A 14 -1.55 -26.57 -10.40
N THR A 15 -2.62 -26.38 -9.64
CA THR A 15 -3.85 -27.17 -9.80
C THR A 15 -4.47 -26.93 -11.18
N ARG A 16 -5.34 -27.84 -11.62
CA ARG A 16 -5.98 -27.76 -12.91
C ARG A 16 -6.78 -26.47 -13.10
N ALA A 17 -7.55 -26.05 -12.10
CA ALA A 17 -8.38 -24.84 -12.19
C ALA A 17 -7.55 -23.58 -12.43
N ILE A 18 -6.41 -23.44 -11.74
CA ILE A 18 -5.49 -22.31 -11.91
C ILE A 18 -4.87 -22.32 -13.31
N LEU A 19 -4.45 -23.49 -13.77
CA LEU A 19 -3.79 -23.61 -15.07
C LEU A 19 -4.76 -23.38 -16.23
N ASP A 20 -6.00 -23.85 -16.13
CA ASP A 20 -7.05 -23.61 -17.12
C ASP A 20 -7.38 -22.12 -17.21
N CYS A 21 -7.49 -21.43 -16.07
CA CYS A 21 -7.64 -19.98 -16.01
C CYS A 21 -6.49 -19.24 -16.72
N ALA A 22 -5.24 -19.61 -16.43
CA ALA A 22 -4.06 -19.04 -17.08
C ALA A 22 -4.01 -19.33 -18.58
N ASN A 23 -4.35 -20.55 -18.99
CA ASN A 23 -4.38 -20.94 -20.40
C ASN A 23 -5.46 -20.17 -21.18
N ARG A 24 -6.65 -19.93 -20.60
CA ARG A 24 -7.69 -19.08 -21.22
C ARG A 24 -7.18 -17.67 -21.44
N LEU A 25 -6.61 -17.04 -20.41
CA LEU A 25 -6.06 -15.72 -20.49
C LEU A 25 -5.04 -15.58 -21.65
N VAL A 26 -4.03 -16.45 -21.69
CA VAL A 26 -2.94 -16.32 -22.65
C VAL A 26 -3.35 -16.66 -24.09
N ARG A 27 -4.48 -17.36 -24.29
CA ARG A 27 -5.02 -17.64 -25.65
C ARG A 27 -5.39 -16.38 -26.42
N HIS A 28 -5.70 -15.28 -25.75
CA HIS A 28 -5.99 -13.99 -26.38
C HIS A 28 -4.76 -13.32 -27.00
N ASN A 29 -3.55 -13.81 -26.71
CA ASN A 29 -2.33 -13.32 -27.36
C ASN A 29 -2.13 -13.98 -28.73
N ARG A 30 -2.11 -13.19 -29.82
CA ARG A 30 -1.92 -13.68 -31.19
C ARG A 30 -0.51 -14.20 -31.45
N ASN A 31 0.52 -13.50 -30.93
CA ASN A 31 1.92 -13.89 -31.09
C ASN A 31 2.39 -14.75 -29.90
N ARG A 32 2.09 -16.03 -29.92
CA ARG A 32 2.54 -17.01 -28.91
C ARG A 32 3.02 -18.29 -29.59
N HIS A 33 3.88 -19.03 -28.89
CA HIS A 33 4.11 -20.42 -29.24
C HIS A 33 2.86 -21.24 -28.91
N ASP A 34 2.46 -22.07 -29.86
CA ASP A 34 1.30 -22.94 -29.67
C ASP A 34 1.65 -24.06 -28.69
N LYS A 35 1.40 -23.77 -27.41
CA LYS A 35 1.69 -24.64 -26.28
C LYS A 35 0.54 -24.52 -25.28
N THR A 36 0.03 -25.67 -24.83
CA THR A 36 -0.96 -25.75 -23.75
C THR A 36 -0.35 -26.53 -22.61
N LEU A 37 -0.31 -25.91 -21.42
CA LEU A 37 0.18 -26.61 -20.23
C LEU A 37 -0.91 -27.50 -19.68
N ILE A 38 -0.53 -28.73 -19.28
CA ILE A 38 -1.40 -29.76 -18.72
C ILE A 38 -1.07 -29.93 -17.24
N ALA A 39 -2.06 -29.73 -16.38
CA ALA A 39 -1.88 -29.90 -14.94
C ALA A 39 -1.83 -31.37 -14.54
N HIS A 40 -0.85 -31.72 -13.72
CA HIS A 40 -0.77 -33.03 -13.06
C HIS A 40 -1.40 -33.02 -11.66
N LYS A 41 -1.56 -31.84 -11.03
CA LYS A 41 -2.29 -31.72 -9.77
C LYS A 41 -3.80 -31.69 -10.02
N PRO A 42 -4.59 -32.45 -9.24
CA PRO A 42 -6.06 -32.36 -9.30
C PRO A 42 -6.52 -30.95 -8.89
N ALA A 43 -7.73 -30.58 -9.24
CA ALA A 43 -8.36 -29.38 -8.72
C ALA A 43 -8.65 -29.58 -7.22
N VAL A 44 -8.05 -28.76 -6.37
CA VAL A 44 -8.34 -28.75 -4.92
C VAL A 44 -9.42 -27.72 -4.64
N SER A 45 -9.36 -26.56 -5.33
CA SER A 45 -10.36 -25.49 -5.27
C SER A 45 -10.40 -24.75 -6.60
N GLY A 46 -11.49 -24.02 -6.86
CA GLY A 46 -11.59 -23.11 -8.01
C GLY A 46 -10.75 -21.86 -7.80
N VAL A 47 -10.59 -21.07 -8.87
CA VAL A 47 -10.09 -19.70 -8.79
C VAL A 47 -11.21 -18.84 -8.23
N ARG A 48 -10.94 -18.08 -7.16
CA ARG A 48 -11.91 -17.17 -6.56
C ARG A 48 -11.73 -15.77 -7.13
N ILE A 49 -12.85 -15.10 -7.41
CA ILE A 49 -12.89 -13.66 -7.77
C ILE A 49 -13.71 -12.96 -6.70
N GLN A 50 -13.15 -11.89 -6.11
CA GLN A 50 -13.80 -11.12 -5.07
C GLN A 50 -13.81 -9.64 -5.46
N VAL A 51 -14.94 -8.99 -5.22
CA VAL A 51 -15.17 -7.57 -5.50
C VAL A 51 -15.43 -6.86 -4.19
N PHE A 52 -14.74 -5.75 -3.95
CA PHE A 52 -14.85 -4.96 -2.74
C PHE A 52 -15.28 -3.53 -3.07
N LYS A 53 -15.91 -2.86 -2.12
CA LYS A 53 -16.39 -1.49 -2.25
C LYS A 53 -15.24 -0.52 -2.60
N ASP A 54 -14.10 -0.68 -1.91
CA ASP A 54 -12.93 0.18 -2.04
C ASP A 54 -11.63 -0.59 -1.72
N GLU A 55 -10.48 0.06 -1.96
CA GLU A 55 -9.16 -0.53 -1.74
C GLU A 55 -8.86 -0.87 -0.28
N GLU A 56 -9.48 -0.18 0.66
CA GLU A 56 -9.29 -0.46 2.08
C GLU A 56 -10.08 -1.67 2.52
N SER A 57 -11.32 -1.81 2.02
CA SER A 57 -12.13 -3.01 2.21
C SER A 57 -11.47 -4.22 1.55
N GLU A 58 -10.88 -4.04 0.33
CA GLU A 58 -10.08 -5.07 -0.34
C GLU A 58 -8.92 -5.53 0.57
N ALA A 59 -8.11 -4.59 1.07
CA ALA A 59 -6.97 -4.90 1.91
C ALA A 59 -7.39 -5.55 3.24
N ARG A 60 -8.40 -4.99 3.91
CA ARG A 60 -8.92 -5.50 5.18
C ARG A 60 -9.37 -6.95 5.06
N ARG A 61 -10.22 -7.25 4.09
CA ARG A 61 -10.76 -8.61 3.93
C ARG A 61 -9.71 -9.64 3.51
N VAL A 62 -8.80 -9.26 2.61
CA VAL A 62 -7.68 -10.13 2.23
C VAL A 62 -6.80 -10.43 3.45
N VAL A 63 -6.48 -9.42 4.27
CA VAL A 63 -5.62 -9.60 5.43
C VAL A 63 -6.35 -10.34 6.57
N GLU A 64 -7.65 -10.11 6.79
CA GLU A 64 -8.48 -10.89 7.71
C GLU A 64 -8.49 -12.36 7.34
N GLU A 65 -8.68 -12.70 6.05
CA GLU A 65 -8.59 -14.09 5.59
C GLU A 65 -7.20 -14.68 5.82
N ILE A 66 -6.13 -13.93 5.52
CA ILE A 66 -4.75 -14.38 5.75
C ILE A 66 -4.49 -14.58 7.25
N SER A 67 -4.93 -13.67 8.10
CA SER A 67 -4.82 -13.79 9.55
C SER A 67 -5.52 -15.04 10.07
N TYR A 68 -6.74 -15.30 9.62
CA TYR A 68 -7.49 -16.50 9.95
C TYR A 68 -6.79 -17.78 9.49
N LEU A 69 -6.25 -17.79 8.26
CA LEU A 69 -5.49 -18.93 7.73
C LEU A 69 -4.26 -19.25 8.59
N ILE A 70 -3.60 -18.23 9.12
CA ILE A 70 -2.40 -18.39 9.95
C ILE A 70 -2.79 -18.84 11.36
N SER A 71 -3.74 -18.13 12.01
CA SER A 71 -4.07 -18.36 13.42
C SER A 71 -4.89 -19.63 13.63
N GLU A 72 -5.91 -19.88 12.80
CA GLU A 72 -6.87 -20.95 13.01
C GLU A 72 -6.54 -22.22 12.21
N LEU A 73 -5.99 -22.06 11.00
CA LEU A 73 -5.70 -23.21 10.13
C LEU A 73 -4.23 -23.60 10.10
N GLY A 74 -3.36 -22.90 10.84
CA GLY A 74 -1.93 -23.22 10.97
C GLY A 74 -1.14 -23.09 9.67
N VAL A 75 -1.63 -22.28 8.71
CA VAL A 75 -0.91 -21.98 7.46
C VAL A 75 0.29 -21.12 7.80
N LYS A 76 1.47 -21.50 7.32
CA LYS A 76 2.66 -20.65 7.51
C LYS A 76 2.56 -19.38 6.68
N ALA A 77 2.89 -18.24 7.27
CA ALA A 77 2.82 -16.93 6.60
C ALA A 77 3.61 -16.92 5.28
N LYS A 78 4.78 -17.54 5.21
CA LYS A 78 5.60 -17.67 4.00
C LYS A 78 4.97 -18.47 2.86
N GLN A 79 3.88 -19.19 3.10
CA GLN A 79 3.12 -19.91 2.08
C GLN A 79 2.11 -19.00 1.36
N VAL A 80 1.97 -17.75 1.80
CA VAL A 80 1.02 -16.78 1.28
C VAL A 80 1.76 -15.64 0.59
N ALA A 81 1.31 -15.29 -0.63
CA ALA A 81 1.80 -14.13 -1.36
C ALA A 81 0.65 -13.21 -1.78
N ILE A 82 0.87 -11.89 -1.63
CA ILE A 82 0.04 -10.84 -2.22
C ILE A 82 0.80 -10.26 -3.40
N LEU A 83 0.27 -10.43 -4.60
CA LEU A 83 0.88 -9.98 -5.85
C LEU A 83 0.13 -8.78 -6.40
N PHE A 84 0.87 -7.78 -6.85
CA PHE A 84 0.32 -6.54 -7.41
C PHE A 84 1.12 -6.08 -8.63
N ARG A 85 0.54 -5.15 -9.41
CA ARG A 85 1.15 -4.66 -10.65
C ARG A 85 2.06 -3.45 -10.41
N THR A 86 1.68 -2.54 -9.52
CA THR A 86 2.40 -1.29 -9.29
C THR A 86 2.89 -1.17 -7.84
N ASN A 87 3.95 -0.38 -7.62
CA ASN A 87 4.57 -0.22 -6.31
C ASN A 87 3.76 0.67 -5.33
N GLU A 88 2.66 1.22 -5.76
CA GLU A 88 1.75 2.04 -4.95
C GLU A 88 0.69 1.16 -4.26
N GLN A 89 0.31 0.03 -4.88
CA GLN A 89 -0.74 -0.85 -4.38
C GLN A 89 -0.47 -1.48 -3.00
N PRO A 90 0.77 -1.87 -2.61
CA PRO A 90 1.01 -2.55 -1.35
C PRO A 90 0.69 -1.71 -0.11
N ARG A 91 0.66 -0.39 -0.19
CA ARG A 91 0.47 0.52 0.95
C ARG A 91 -0.72 0.14 1.85
N VAL A 92 -1.90 -0.04 1.27
CA VAL A 92 -3.11 -0.37 2.04
C VAL A 92 -3.02 -1.77 2.67
N PHE A 93 -2.34 -2.71 2.00
CA PHE A 93 -2.08 -4.05 2.54
C PHE A 93 -1.03 -4.01 3.65
N GLU A 94 0.05 -3.24 3.50
CA GLU A 94 1.06 -3.03 4.55
C GLU A 94 0.42 -2.44 5.80
N GLN A 95 -0.42 -1.40 5.66
CA GLN A 95 -1.16 -0.80 6.78
C GLN A 95 -2.03 -1.82 7.50
N GLU A 96 -2.77 -2.63 6.74
CA GLU A 96 -3.69 -3.59 7.31
C GLU A 96 -2.97 -4.79 7.95
N LEU A 97 -1.90 -5.31 7.33
CA LEU A 97 -1.05 -6.36 7.91
C LEU A 97 -0.43 -5.92 9.24
N ARG A 98 0.03 -4.66 9.32
CA ARG A 98 0.53 -4.08 10.57
C ARG A 98 -0.58 -3.96 11.61
N ARG A 99 -1.75 -3.43 11.23
CA ARG A 99 -2.90 -3.30 12.14
C ARG A 99 -3.28 -4.64 12.78
N GLN A 100 -3.24 -5.71 12.01
CA GLN A 100 -3.57 -7.07 12.47
C GLN A 100 -2.35 -7.85 13.01
N LYS A 101 -1.17 -7.23 13.06
CA LYS A 101 0.10 -7.83 13.53
C LYS A 101 0.49 -9.10 12.76
N VAL A 102 0.15 -9.15 11.47
CA VAL A 102 0.56 -10.24 10.58
C VAL A 102 1.93 -9.92 10.03
N PRO A 103 2.96 -10.77 10.26
CA PRO A 103 4.30 -10.52 9.78
C PRO A 103 4.35 -10.58 8.25
N TYR A 104 4.97 -9.59 7.62
CA TYR A 104 5.11 -9.53 6.17
C TYR A 104 6.49 -9.08 5.73
N GLN A 105 6.80 -9.31 4.45
CA GLN A 105 8.00 -8.82 3.78
C GLN A 105 7.67 -8.30 2.39
N LEU A 106 8.08 -7.07 2.09
CA LEU A 106 8.03 -6.51 0.75
C LEU A 106 9.27 -6.93 -0.04
N VAL A 107 9.07 -7.74 -1.09
CA VAL A 107 10.15 -8.31 -1.90
C VAL A 107 10.41 -7.45 -3.13
N GLY A 108 11.66 -7.01 -3.29
CA GLY A 108 12.11 -6.24 -4.46
C GLY A 108 11.65 -4.78 -4.48
N GLY A 109 11.17 -4.26 -3.35
CA GLY A 109 10.75 -2.87 -3.19
C GLY A 109 11.21 -2.29 -1.86
N GLN A 110 11.12 -0.97 -1.75
CA GLN A 110 11.23 -0.25 -0.48
C GLN A 110 9.81 0.03 -0.01
N SER A 111 9.54 -0.14 1.30
CA SER A 111 8.23 0.19 1.88
C SER A 111 7.82 1.61 1.49
N PHE A 112 6.52 1.82 1.28
CA PHE A 112 5.98 3.12 0.93
C PHE A 112 6.43 4.21 1.90
N PHE A 113 6.41 3.90 3.21
CA PHE A 113 6.77 4.85 4.27
C PHE A 113 8.27 5.09 4.40
N ASP A 114 9.11 4.17 3.91
CA ASP A 114 10.58 4.32 3.91
C ASP A 114 11.12 5.16 2.76
N ARG A 115 10.29 5.45 1.79
CA ARG A 115 10.70 6.26 0.65
C ARG A 115 11.05 7.67 1.09
N ARG A 116 12.13 8.16 0.55
CA ARG A 116 12.69 9.47 0.93
C ARG A 116 11.65 10.59 0.86
N GLU A 117 10.88 10.64 -0.23
CA GLU A 117 9.87 11.66 -0.49
C GLU A 117 8.78 11.66 0.58
N ILE A 118 8.36 10.46 1.01
CA ILE A 118 7.36 10.28 2.07
C ILE A 118 7.93 10.67 3.42
N ARG A 119 9.16 10.23 3.73
CA ARG A 119 9.85 10.61 4.97
C ARG A 119 10.09 12.11 5.07
N ASP A 120 10.39 12.77 3.94
CA ASP A 120 10.54 14.24 3.90
C ASP A 120 9.20 14.93 4.16
N LEU A 121 8.12 14.52 3.49
CA LEU A 121 6.78 15.08 3.71
C LEU A 121 6.29 14.84 5.15
N MET A 122 6.49 13.64 5.68
CA MET A 122 6.20 13.32 7.08
C MET A 122 6.98 14.24 8.04
N ALA A 123 8.26 14.51 7.76
CA ALA A 123 9.06 15.40 8.58
C ALA A 123 8.56 16.85 8.53
N TYR A 124 8.08 17.32 7.37
CA TYR A 124 7.39 18.60 7.28
C TYR A 124 6.15 18.65 8.17
N LEU A 125 5.28 17.66 8.06
CA LEU A 125 4.05 17.59 8.85
C LEU A 125 4.34 17.47 10.35
N LYS A 126 5.32 16.66 10.76
CA LYS A 126 5.76 16.55 12.16
C LYS A 126 6.31 17.88 12.69
N THR A 127 7.10 18.61 11.90
CA THR A 127 7.62 19.93 12.29
C THR A 127 6.50 20.98 12.37
N ILE A 128 5.50 20.91 11.50
CA ILE A 128 4.30 21.76 11.53
C ILE A 128 3.48 21.45 12.79
N ASP A 129 3.30 20.21 13.15
CA ASP A 129 2.58 19.81 14.36
C ASP A 129 3.34 20.19 15.64
N ASN A 130 4.62 19.85 15.69
CA ASN A 130 5.50 20.13 16.84
C ASN A 130 6.82 20.79 16.42
N HIS A 131 6.94 22.09 16.65
CA HIS A 131 8.16 22.86 16.34
C HIS A 131 9.39 22.49 17.19
N ARG A 132 9.22 21.68 18.24
CA ARG A 132 10.30 21.15 19.06
C ARG A 132 10.82 19.81 18.57
N ASP A 133 10.23 19.24 17.52
CA ASP A 133 10.75 18.04 16.86
C ASP A 133 11.98 18.40 16.02
N GLU A 134 13.13 18.50 16.68
CA GLU A 134 14.40 18.85 16.05
C GLU A 134 14.87 17.79 15.05
N VAL A 135 14.53 16.53 15.23
CA VAL A 135 14.88 15.45 14.31
C VAL A 135 14.21 15.67 12.95
N SER A 136 12.91 15.89 12.96
CA SER A 136 12.16 16.19 11.75
C SER A 136 12.59 17.53 11.14
N LEU A 137 12.79 18.55 11.96
CA LEU A 137 13.28 19.86 11.51
C LEU A 137 14.60 19.73 10.76
N LEU A 138 15.60 19.04 11.32
CA LEU A 138 16.92 18.89 10.74
C LEU A 138 16.90 18.13 9.41
N ARG A 139 15.98 17.21 9.27
CA ARG A 139 15.79 16.50 8.02
C ARG A 139 15.38 17.42 6.87
N ILE A 140 14.52 18.41 7.14
CA ILE A 140 13.87 19.23 6.12
C ILE A 140 14.40 20.66 6.01
N ILE A 141 15.19 21.12 6.95
CA ILE A 141 15.63 22.53 7.03
C ILE A 141 16.31 23.02 5.74
N ASN A 142 17.00 22.11 5.04
CA ASN A 142 17.63 22.37 3.74
C ASN A 142 17.22 21.36 2.65
N THR A 143 16.04 20.80 2.78
CA THR A 143 15.43 19.88 1.79
C THR A 143 14.04 20.39 1.42
N PRO A 144 13.81 20.98 0.22
CA PRO A 144 14.78 21.38 -0.83
C PRO A 144 15.85 22.37 -0.37
N PRO A 145 16.98 22.51 -1.11
CA PRO A 145 18.07 23.42 -0.73
C PRO A 145 17.61 24.89 -0.60
N ARG A 146 17.92 25.52 0.55
CA ARG A 146 17.58 26.93 0.86
C ARG A 146 18.79 27.77 1.16
N GLY A 147 20.00 27.25 0.95
CA GLY A 147 21.23 27.92 1.31
C GLY A 147 21.57 27.86 2.80
N ILE A 148 20.95 26.93 3.53
CA ILE A 148 21.25 26.62 4.93
C ILE A 148 22.30 25.53 4.96
N GLY A 149 23.57 25.89 5.12
CA GLY A 149 24.68 24.94 5.11
C GLY A 149 24.78 24.13 6.41
N ALA A 150 25.34 22.90 6.30
CA ALA A 150 25.55 21.99 7.42
C ALA A 150 26.33 22.65 8.58
N THR A 151 27.42 23.38 8.27
CA THR A 151 28.26 24.07 9.28
C THR A 151 27.45 25.08 10.12
N SER A 152 26.53 25.83 9.50
CA SER A 152 25.70 26.80 10.24
C SER A 152 24.66 26.05 11.10
N THR A 153 24.06 24.98 10.58
CA THR A 153 23.12 24.15 11.33
C THR A 153 23.79 23.47 12.52
N GLU A 154 24.98 22.89 12.34
CA GLU A 154 25.77 22.29 13.43
C GLU A 154 26.13 23.32 14.50
N LYS A 155 26.51 24.54 14.10
CA LYS A 155 26.81 25.61 15.04
C LYS A 155 25.62 25.98 15.91
N VAL A 156 24.42 26.09 15.30
CA VAL A 156 23.18 26.32 16.03
C VAL A 156 22.93 25.18 17.03
N LEU A 157 23.00 23.95 16.58
CA LEU A 157 22.75 22.75 17.43
C LEU A 157 23.73 22.67 18.61
N GLN A 158 25.03 22.78 18.35
CA GLN A 158 26.03 22.70 19.41
C GLN A 158 25.85 23.78 20.50
N ASN A 159 25.43 24.99 20.10
CA ASN A 159 25.16 26.04 21.06
C ASN A 159 23.81 25.86 21.76
N ALA A 160 22.77 25.37 21.06
CA ALA A 160 21.48 25.02 21.62
C ALA A 160 21.62 23.95 22.74
N VAL A 161 22.34 22.86 22.45
CA VAL A 161 22.64 21.81 23.43
C VAL A 161 23.42 22.35 24.63
N LYS A 162 24.47 23.14 24.40
CA LYS A 162 25.26 23.74 25.49
C LYS A 162 24.45 24.61 26.43
N LYS A 163 23.44 25.30 25.91
CA LYS A 163 22.60 26.24 26.67
C LYS A 163 21.28 25.65 27.15
N GLY A 164 20.93 24.44 26.69
CA GLY A 164 19.66 23.78 27.01
C GLY A 164 18.45 24.50 26.44
N VAL A 165 18.58 25.14 25.27
CA VAL A 165 17.51 25.88 24.58
C VAL A 165 17.18 25.20 23.24
N GLY A 166 16.01 25.52 22.66
CA GLY A 166 15.61 24.98 21.37
C GLY A 166 16.38 25.55 20.18
N PHE A 167 16.33 24.87 19.05
CA PHE A 167 17.00 25.27 17.82
C PHE A 167 16.65 26.72 17.42
N TRP A 168 15.39 27.10 17.40
CA TRP A 168 14.92 28.42 16.96
C TRP A 168 15.32 29.52 17.91
N GLU A 169 15.29 29.26 19.21
CA GLU A 169 15.76 30.21 20.22
C GLU A 169 17.25 30.52 20.04
N MET A 170 18.02 29.48 19.71
CA MET A 170 19.45 29.62 19.43
C MET A 170 19.70 30.39 18.11
N VAL A 171 18.89 30.19 17.06
CA VAL A 171 18.97 30.98 15.82
C VAL A 171 18.81 32.45 16.11
N ASP A 172 17.80 32.84 16.92
CA ASP A 172 17.55 34.23 17.30
C ASP A 172 18.72 34.82 18.11
N GLU A 173 19.34 34.02 18.98
CA GLU A 173 20.50 34.45 19.77
C GLU A 173 21.74 34.63 18.90
N LEU A 174 22.11 33.66 18.08
CA LEU A 174 23.29 33.73 17.21
C LEU A 174 23.14 34.79 16.13
N ASN A 175 21.90 35.10 15.72
CA ASN A 175 21.63 36.27 14.87
C ASN A 175 22.01 37.58 15.55
N ARG A 176 21.62 37.77 16.81
CA ARG A 176 21.99 38.97 17.61
C ARG A 176 23.49 39.07 17.78
N LEU A 177 24.19 37.97 17.98
CA LEU A 177 25.64 37.93 18.13
C LEU A 177 26.41 38.00 16.80
N ARG A 178 25.71 38.01 15.66
CA ARG A 178 26.28 37.98 14.30
C ARG A 178 27.26 36.83 14.05
N GLU A 179 27.02 35.71 14.67
CA GLU A 179 27.90 34.51 14.56
C GLU A 179 27.60 33.61 13.37
N ILE A 180 26.49 33.86 12.71
CA ILE A 180 26.06 33.12 11.49
C ILE A 180 25.90 34.16 10.37
N PRO A 181 26.21 33.79 9.10
CA PRO A 181 26.01 34.71 7.97
C PRO A 181 24.57 35.20 7.89
N VAL A 182 24.36 36.49 7.72
CA VAL A 182 23.02 37.14 7.67
C VAL A 182 22.09 36.44 6.67
N ARG A 183 22.60 36.07 5.49
CA ARG A 183 21.82 35.37 4.47
C ARG A 183 21.30 34.01 4.96
N THR A 184 22.11 33.27 5.71
CA THR A 184 21.73 31.96 6.26
C THR A 184 20.69 32.13 7.36
N VAL A 185 20.86 33.14 8.23
CA VAL A 185 19.86 33.46 9.26
C VAL A 185 18.52 33.81 8.61
N GLN A 186 18.55 34.69 7.58
CA GLN A 186 17.31 35.05 6.88
C GLN A 186 16.61 33.81 6.29
N ALA A 187 17.36 32.91 5.65
CA ALA A 187 16.79 31.66 5.12
C ALA A 187 16.17 30.77 6.22
N MET A 188 16.80 30.74 7.41
CA MET A 188 16.24 30.02 8.57
C MET A 188 14.94 30.65 9.08
N LEU A 189 14.91 31.99 9.17
CA LEU A 189 13.72 32.74 9.61
C LEU A 189 12.58 32.65 8.60
N ASP A 190 12.87 32.70 7.30
CA ASP A 190 11.89 32.55 6.24
C ASP A 190 11.29 31.14 6.29
N PHE A 191 12.12 30.13 6.55
CA PHE A 191 11.67 28.77 6.73
C PHE A 191 10.80 28.61 7.99
N ARG A 192 11.16 29.17 9.13
CA ARG A 192 10.35 29.23 10.35
C ARG A 192 8.98 29.86 10.07
N ASN A 193 8.95 31.00 9.39
CA ASN A 193 7.69 31.67 9.05
C ASN A 193 6.80 30.81 8.14
N LEU A 194 7.39 30.07 7.21
CA LEU A 194 6.66 29.10 6.38
C LEU A 194 6.00 28.01 7.25
N ILE A 195 6.76 27.39 8.16
CA ILE A 195 6.24 26.34 9.07
C ILE A 195 5.10 26.89 9.94
N GLU A 196 5.24 28.10 10.52
CA GLU A 196 4.20 28.70 11.36
C GLU A 196 2.93 29.03 10.57
N ARG A 197 3.06 29.45 9.31
CA ARG A 197 1.92 29.68 8.42
C ARG A 197 1.13 28.39 8.20
N TYR A 198 1.81 27.28 7.93
CA TYR A 198 1.18 25.98 7.71
C TYR A 198 0.62 25.37 9.00
N ARG A 199 1.25 25.64 10.14
CA ARG A 199 0.70 25.29 11.46
C ARG A 199 -0.65 25.97 11.68
N SER A 200 -0.71 27.28 11.49
CA SER A 200 -1.96 28.03 11.63
C SER A 200 -3.04 27.52 10.67
N ALA A 201 -2.67 27.21 9.42
CA ALA A 201 -3.61 26.66 8.45
C ALA A 201 -4.16 25.30 8.89
N ALA A 202 -3.30 24.37 9.35
CA ALA A 202 -3.71 23.04 9.80
C ALA A 202 -4.60 23.07 11.06
N GLN A 203 -4.38 24.06 11.95
CA GLN A 203 -5.22 24.27 13.12
C GLN A 203 -6.58 24.90 12.80
N THR A 204 -6.61 25.80 11.81
CA THR A 204 -7.82 26.57 11.44
C THR A 204 -8.77 25.75 10.54
N ALA A 205 -8.21 24.92 9.66
CA ALA A 205 -8.96 24.16 8.68
C ALA A 205 -8.45 22.69 8.61
N PRO A 206 -8.65 21.90 9.68
CA PRO A 206 -8.15 20.52 9.74
C PRO A 206 -8.84 19.58 8.75
N ASP A 207 -10.03 19.89 8.28
CA ASP A 207 -10.74 19.22 7.19
C ASP A 207 -10.06 19.39 5.83
N GLN A 208 -9.21 20.43 5.68
CA GLN A 208 -8.46 20.71 4.46
C GLN A 208 -7.00 20.23 4.50
N LEU A 209 -6.64 19.35 5.43
CA LEU A 209 -5.29 18.80 5.55
C LEU A 209 -4.71 18.25 4.24
N PRO A 210 -5.47 17.56 3.36
CA PRO A 210 -4.96 17.08 2.07
C PRO A 210 -4.50 18.26 1.17
N GLU A 211 -5.31 19.33 1.10
CA GLU A 211 -5.00 20.51 0.29
C GLU A 211 -3.87 21.34 0.90
N ILE A 212 -3.80 21.42 2.22
CA ILE A 212 -2.71 22.05 2.96
C ILE A 212 -1.39 21.33 2.65
N ALA A 213 -1.37 20.00 2.68
CA ALA A 213 -0.19 19.19 2.34
C ALA A 213 0.23 19.39 0.87
N ARG A 214 -0.72 19.40 -0.06
CA ARG A 214 -0.45 19.66 -1.49
C ARG A 214 0.17 21.05 -1.69
N ARG A 215 -0.43 22.09 -1.10
CA ARG A 215 0.06 23.45 -1.20
C ARG A 215 1.43 23.61 -0.53
N LEU A 216 1.68 22.92 0.57
CA LEU A 216 3.00 22.90 1.21
C LEU A 216 4.07 22.38 0.24
N MET A 217 3.83 21.26 -0.47
CA MET A 217 4.77 20.70 -1.45
C MET A 217 5.09 21.70 -2.58
N LEU A 218 4.09 22.43 -3.05
CA LEU A 218 4.27 23.48 -4.06
C LEU A 218 5.10 24.65 -3.50
N ASP A 219 4.73 25.18 -2.34
CA ASP A 219 5.39 26.36 -1.72
C ASP A 219 6.85 26.09 -1.32
N VAL A 220 7.18 24.86 -0.92
CA VAL A 220 8.57 24.46 -0.65
C VAL A 220 9.37 24.18 -1.92
N GLY A 221 8.70 24.04 -3.08
CA GLY A 221 9.34 23.72 -4.36
C GLY A 221 9.82 22.27 -4.45
N TYR A 222 9.10 21.32 -3.84
CA TYR A 222 9.53 19.91 -3.77
C TYR A 222 9.59 19.23 -5.14
N GLU A 223 8.78 19.67 -6.10
CA GLU A 223 8.87 19.22 -7.51
C GLU A 223 10.24 19.52 -8.13
N SER A 224 10.79 20.70 -7.83
CA SER A 224 12.14 21.06 -8.27
C SER A 224 13.21 20.18 -7.64
N GLU A 225 13.00 19.75 -6.39
CA GLU A 225 13.89 18.78 -5.71
C GLU A 225 13.83 17.41 -6.38
N ILE A 226 12.65 16.92 -6.73
CA ILE A 226 12.48 15.68 -7.51
C ILE A 226 13.20 15.82 -8.86
N ALA A 227 12.98 16.91 -9.59
CA ALA A 227 13.63 17.14 -10.90
C ALA A 227 15.16 17.23 -10.79
N ARG A 228 15.69 17.76 -9.68
CA ARG A 228 17.12 17.81 -9.41
C ARG A 228 17.74 16.45 -9.17
N GLN A 229 17.01 15.54 -8.51
CA GLN A 229 17.51 14.23 -8.12
C GLN A 229 17.35 13.18 -9.21
N TYR A 230 16.23 13.19 -9.92
CA TYR A 230 15.87 12.20 -10.92
C TYR A 230 15.91 12.80 -12.31
N LYS A 231 16.86 12.34 -13.14
CA LYS A 231 17.01 12.83 -14.52
C LYS A 231 15.99 12.22 -15.47
N ASP A 232 15.57 10.99 -15.21
CA ASP A 232 14.60 10.25 -16.01
C ASP A 232 13.17 10.72 -15.68
N GLU A 233 12.40 11.02 -16.74
CA GLU A 233 11.03 11.53 -16.63
C GLU A 233 10.08 10.51 -15.99
N ALA A 234 10.22 9.23 -16.31
CA ALA A 234 9.42 8.17 -15.73
C ALA A 234 9.67 8.02 -14.22
N GLN A 235 10.92 8.22 -13.78
CA GLN A 235 11.24 8.23 -12.36
C GLN A 235 10.63 9.45 -11.66
N ARG A 236 10.67 10.64 -12.27
CA ARG A 236 10.05 11.84 -11.71
C ARG A 236 8.55 11.68 -11.54
N GLU A 237 7.87 11.21 -12.58
CA GLU A 237 6.44 10.91 -12.54
C GLU A 237 6.09 9.91 -11.42
N ALA A 238 6.87 8.83 -11.28
CA ALA A 238 6.68 7.86 -10.22
C ALA A 238 6.83 8.49 -8.82
N ARG A 239 7.74 9.48 -8.63
CA ARG A 239 7.89 10.18 -7.34
C ARG A 239 6.78 11.18 -7.06
N GLN A 240 6.28 11.85 -8.08
CA GLN A 240 5.09 12.71 -7.95
C GLN A 240 3.86 11.90 -7.60
N ASN A 241 3.66 10.75 -8.25
CA ASN A 241 2.56 9.83 -7.91
C ASN A 241 2.61 9.34 -6.46
N LEU A 242 3.81 9.09 -5.92
CA LEU A 242 3.98 8.75 -4.49
C LEU A 242 3.51 9.85 -3.54
N LEU A 243 3.83 11.11 -3.83
CA LEU A 243 3.38 12.24 -3.03
C LEU A 243 1.84 12.38 -3.09
N GLU A 244 1.25 12.24 -4.28
CA GLU A 244 -0.21 12.25 -4.44
C GLU A 244 -0.89 11.08 -3.71
N GLU A 245 -0.27 9.92 -3.71
CA GLU A 245 -0.73 8.75 -2.95
C GLU A 245 -0.70 9.02 -1.43
N PHE A 246 0.35 9.69 -0.94
CA PHE A 246 0.41 10.08 0.46
C PHE A 246 -0.65 11.14 0.81
N ILE A 247 -0.90 12.11 -0.07
CA ILE A 247 -1.99 13.08 0.09
C ILE A 247 -3.35 12.38 0.13
N SER A 248 -3.52 11.34 -0.70
CA SER A 248 -4.73 10.50 -0.65
C SER A 248 -4.89 9.78 0.69
N THR A 249 -3.78 9.39 1.34
CA THR A 249 -3.82 8.82 2.71
C THR A 249 -4.34 9.84 3.74
N ILE A 250 -3.90 11.09 3.63
CA ILE A 250 -4.41 12.18 4.49
C ILE A 250 -5.91 12.38 4.23
N ALA A 251 -6.36 12.34 2.96
CA ALA A 251 -7.76 12.50 2.60
C ALA A 251 -8.64 11.39 3.20
N LEU A 252 -8.19 10.15 3.13
CA LEU A 252 -8.88 9.01 3.74
C LEU A 252 -8.99 9.14 5.27
N TYR A 253 -7.92 9.62 5.92
CA TYR A 253 -7.97 9.90 7.36
C TYR A 253 -9.03 10.97 7.67
N VAL A 254 -9.03 12.08 6.94
CA VAL A 254 -10.00 13.16 7.14
C VAL A 254 -11.44 12.69 6.90
N GLU A 255 -11.67 11.84 5.89
CA GLU A 255 -13.00 11.26 5.59
C GLU A 255 -13.54 10.41 6.76
N LYS A 256 -12.66 9.69 7.46
CA LYS A 256 -13.04 8.73 8.51
C LYS A 256 -13.02 9.28 9.93
N ALA A 257 -12.18 10.27 10.19
CA ALA A 257 -12.03 10.81 11.53
C ALA A 257 -13.21 11.71 11.91
N PRO A 258 -13.91 11.47 13.03
CA PRO A 258 -15.02 12.33 13.48
C PRO A 258 -14.58 13.77 13.74
N ALA A 259 -13.33 13.98 14.15
CA ALA A 259 -12.69 15.27 14.37
C ALA A 259 -11.25 15.19 13.87
N PRO A 260 -11.00 15.40 12.57
CA PRO A 260 -9.65 15.28 12.02
C PRO A 260 -8.73 16.35 12.58
N THR A 261 -7.48 15.98 12.88
CA THR A 261 -6.39 16.87 13.29
C THR A 261 -5.09 16.39 12.68
N LEU A 262 -4.12 17.30 12.52
CA LEU A 262 -2.79 16.91 12.06
C LEU A 262 -2.11 15.95 13.04
N SER A 263 -2.19 16.22 14.33
CA SER A 263 -1.65 15.35 15.39
C SER A 263 -2.26 13.96 15.33
N GLY A 264 -3.58 13.85 15.21
CA GLY A 264 -4.28 12.57 15.09
C GLY A 264 -3.89 11.78 13.84
N PHE A 265 -3.67 12.46 12.70
CA PHE A 265 -3.12 11.82 11.51
C PHE A 265 -1.72 11.24 11.78
N LEU A 266 -0.82 12.05 12.37
CA LEU A 266 0.55 11.65 12.67
C LEU A 266 0.61 10.52 13.70
N GLU A 267 -0.27 10.53 14.71
CA GLU A 267 -0.41 9.43 15.67
C GLU A 267 -0.88 8.15 15.01
N SER A 268 -1.87 8.22 14.11
CA SER A 268 -2.33 7.07 13.34
C SER A 268 -1.21 6.46 12.50
N MET A 269 -0.33 7.29 11.94
CA MET A 269 0.86 6.84 11.20
C MET A 269 1.93 6.25 12.13
N ALA A 270 2.19 6.87 13.30
CA ALA A 270 3.22 6.41 14.24
C ALA A 270 2.90 5.06 14.90
N LEU A 271 1.63 4.74 15.07
CA LEU A 271 1.20 3.41 15.51
C LEU A 271 1.55 2.34 14.49
N GLN A 272 1.67 2.71 13.21
CA GLN A 272 2.03 1.82 12.11
C GLN A 272 3.56 1.61 11.98
N ASP A 273 4.40 2.56 12.43
CA ASP A 273 5.86 2.53 12.27
C ASP A 273 6.61 1.65 13.30
N ARG A 274 6.01 1.32 14.45
CA ARG A 274 6.72 0.69 15.58
C ARG A 274 7.10 -0.78 15.39
N ASP A 275 6.61 -1.43 14.35
CA ASP A 275 6.80 -2.88 14.14
C ASP A 275 7.91 -3.23 13.10
N GLU A 276 8.68 -2.25 12.59
CA GLU A 276 9.64 -2.47 11.48
C GLU A 276 11.08 -2.87 11.88
N GLU A 277 11.46 -2.84 13.14
CA GLU A 277 12.86 -3.09 13.56
C GLU A 277 13.28 -4.57 13.63
N SER A 278 12.53 -5.52 13.08
CA SER A 278 12.96 -6.91 13.05
C SER A 278 13.40 -7.37 11.65
N GLU A 279 14.68 -7.24 11.43
CA GLU A 279 15.62 -8.01 10.60
C GLU A 279 15.16 -8.69 9.31
N GLN A 280 15.92 -8.39 8.25
CA GLN A 280 15.98 -8.98 6.92
C GLN A 280 16.44 -10.45 6.94
N ASP A 281 15.66 -11.35 7.54
CA ASP A 281 15.94 -12.77 7.46
C ASP A 281 15.06 -13.38 6.35
N GLU A 282 15.69 -13.81 5.24
CA GLU A 282 14.99 -14.40 4.08
C GLU A 282 14.24 -15.69 4.44
N GLU A 283 14.60 -16.38 5.53
CA GLU A 283 13.93 -17.58 6.02
C GLU A 283 12.75 -17.32 6.98
N SER A 284 12.50 -16.07 7.34
CA SER A 284 11.46 -15.75 8.31
C SER A 284 10.06 -16.10 7.78
N ASP A 285 9.19 -16.57 8.69
CA ASP A 285 7.80 -16.93 8.36
C ASP A 285 6.95 -15.68 8.22
N ARG A 286 6.93 -15.07 7.01
CA ARG A 286 6.30 -13.79 6.69
C ARG A 286 5.50 -13.89 5.40
N VAL A 287 4.34 -13.21 5.33
CA VAL A 287 3.57 -13.02 4.09
C VAL A 287 4.42 -12.25 3.08
N ARG A 288 4.49 -12.71 1.85
CA ARG A 288 5.29 -12.08 0.79
C ARG A 288 4.43 -11.10 -0.01
N LEU A 289 4.81 -9.82 0.02
CA LEU A 289 4.24 -8.77 -0.83
C LEU A 289 5.21 -8.48 -1.97
N MET A 290 4.76 -8.56 -3.23
CA MET A 290 5.66 -8.31 -4.35
C MET A 290 4.93 -7.94 -5.64
N THR A 291 5.66 -7.25 -6.51
CA THR A 291 5.16 -7.01 -7.87
C THR A 291 5.13 -8.29 -8.68
N LEU A 292 4.27 -8.32 -9.70
CA LEU A 292 4.24 -9.42 -10.67
C LEU A 292 5.60 -9.68 -11.32
N HIS A 293 6.43 -8.64 -11.51
CA HIS A 293 7.78 -8.77 -12.06
C HIS A 293 8.72 -9.48 -11.09
N SER A 294 8.67 -9.11 -9.81
CA SER A 294 9.51 -9.72 -8.76
C SER A 294 9.09 -11.16 -8.44
N ALA A 295 7.84 -11.52 -8.73
CA ALA A 295 7.32 -12.87 -8.50
C ALA A 295 7.83 -13.91 -9.50
N LYS A 296 8.52 -13.47 -10.58
CA LYS A 296 9.05 -14.41 -11.59
C LYS A 296 10.08 -15.36 -10.98
N GLY A 297 9.87 -16.66 -11.16
CA GLY A 297 10.75 -17.70 -10.60
C GLY A 297 10.30 -18.24 -9.24
N LEU A 298 9.47 -17.52 -8.51
CA LEU A 298 8.93 -17.94 -7.22
C LEU A 298 7.63 -18.75 -7.39
N GLU A 299 7.19 -19.40 -6.31
CA GLU A 299 5.91 -20.13 -6.26
C GLU A 299 5.39 -20.19 -4.83
N PHE A 300 4.06 -20.14 -4.67
CA PHE A 300 3.41 -20.09 -3.37
C PHE A 300 2.17 -20.97 -3.34
N PRO A 301 1.91 -21.71 -2.25
CA PRO A 301 0.68 -22.46 -2.08
C PRO A 301 -0.58 -21.58 -2.25
N ARG A 302 -0.55 -20.35 -1.74
CA ARG A 302 -1.67 -19.41 -1.78
C ARG A 302 -1.24 -18.06 -2.35
N VAL A 303 -1.97 -17.59 -3.36
CA VAL A 303 -1.71 -16.29 -4.00
C VAL A 303 -2.98 -15.46 -4.02
N TYR A 304 -2.85 -14.23 -3.57
CA TYR A 304 -3.81 -13.15 -3.78
C TYR A 304 -3.24 -12.23 -4.86
N LEU A 305 -3.87 -12.17 -6.03
CA LEU A 305 -3.54 -11.24 -7.10
C LEU A 305 -4.54 -10.08 -7.04
N VAL A 306 -4.07 -8.95 -6.53
CA VAL A 306 -4.93 -7.81 -6.14
C VAL A 306 -4.94 -6.71 -7.20
N GLY A 307 -6.02 -5.91 -7.20
CA GLY A 307 -6.17 -4.78 -8.11
C GLY A 307 -6.41 -5.21 -9.56
N MET A 308 -7.29 -6.16 -9.79
CA MET A 308 -7.70 -6.62 -11.13
C MET A 308 -8.62 -5.59 -11.81
N GLU A 309 -8.05 -4.43 -12.16
CA GLU A 309 -8.76 -3.26 -12.66
C GLU A 309 -8.06 -2.64 -13.89
N GLU A 310 -8.84 -2.10 -14.82
CA GLU A 310 -8.33 -1.28 -15.93
C GLU A 310 -7.55 -0.08 -15.39
N GLY A 311 -6.36 0.12 -15.93
CA GLY A 311 -5.43 1.16 -15.45
C GLY A 311 -4.46 0.70 -14.36
N LEU A 312 -4.72 -0.45 -13.71
CA LEU A 312 -3.77 -1.14 -12.83
C LEU A 312 -3.21 -2.40 -13.51
N LEU A 313 -4.06 -3.35 -13.86
CA LEU A 313 -3.69 -4.57 -14.59
C LEU A 313 -4.78 -4.89 -15.63
N PRO A 314 -4.64 -4.50 -16.91
CA PRO A 314 -3.46 -3.89 -17.53
C PRO A 314 -3.16 -2.47 -17.04
N HIS A 315 -1.88 -2.11 -17.04
CA HIS A 315 -1.43 -0.78 -16.59
C HIS A 315 -1.90 0.31 -17.55
N LYS A 316 -2.29 1.49 -17.00
CA LYS A 316 -2.80 2.63 -17.78
C LYS A 316 -1.91 3.00 -18.95
N ARG A 317 -0.59 3.07 -18.75
CA ARG A 317 0.39 3.37 -19.81
C ARG A 317 0.32 2.41 -21.00
N SER A 318 0.06 1.13 -20.74
CA SER A 318 -0.10 0.11 -21.77
C SER A 318 -1.42 0.25 -22.52
N ILE A 319 -2.47 0.75 -21.86
CA ILE A 319 -3.77 1.07 -22.46
C ILE A 319 -3.64 2.32 -23.33
N ASP A 320 -3.02 3.39 -22.81
CA ASP A 320 -2.88 4.68 -23.50
C ASP A 320 -2.02 4.58 -24.77
N LEU A 321 -1.11 3.59 -24.86
CA LEU A 321 -0.35 3.30 -26.07
C LEU A 321 -1.21 2.75 -27.21
N ASP A 322 -2.46 2.36 -26.97
CA ASP A 322 -3.39 1.73 -27.92
C ASP A 322 -2.74 0.64 -28.78
N SER A 323 -1.85 -0.13 -28.15
CA SER A 323 -1.04 -1.15 -28.80
C SER A 323 -1.40 -2.54 -28.32
N GLU A 324 -1.88 -3.38 -29.23
CA GLU A 324 -2.14 -4.79 -28.91
C GLU A 324 -0.89 -5.50 -28.34
N LYS A 325 0.30 -5.10 -28.77
CA LYS A 325 1.56 -5.63 -28.24
C LYS A 325 1.76 -5.25 -26.76
N ALA A 326 1.42 -4.03 -26.37
CA ALA A 326 1.53 -3.57 -24.98
C ALA A 326 0.54 -4.33 -24.08
N ILE A 327 -0.69 -4.50 -24.52
CA ILE A 327 -1.70 -5.30 -23.80
C ILE A 327 -1.31 -6.78 -23.74
N ALA A 328 -0.73 -7.33 -24.81
CA ALA A 328 -0.25 -8.71 -24.82
C ALA A 328 0.87 -8.93 -23.79
N GLU A 329 1.71 -7.94 -23.54
CA GLU A 329 2.76 -8.03 -22.51
C GLU A 329 2.18 -7.96 -21.09
N GLU A 330 1.21 -7.07 -20.84
CA GLU A 330 0.46 -7.02 -19.57
C GLU A 330 -0.26 -8.37 -19.31
N ARG A 331 -0.82 -8.99 -20.37
CA ARG A 331 -1.45 -10.30 -20.28
C ARG A 331 -0.45 -11.40 -19.93
N ARG A 332 0.77 -11.36 -20.48
CA ARG A 332 1.85 -12.28 -20.07
C ARG A 332 2.23 -12.08 -18.61
N LEU A 333 2.26 -10.85 -18.16
CA LEU A 333 2.57 -10.53 -16.76
C LEU A 333 1.48 -11.05 -15.82
N ALA A 334 0.20 -10.87 -16.15
CA ALA A 334 -0.92 -11.46 -15.41
C ALA A 334 -0.82 -13.00 -15.39
N TYR A 335 -0.51 -13.61 -16.54
CA TYR A 335 -0.25 -15.05 -16.64
C TYR A 335 0.87 -15.51 -15.68
N VAL A 336 1.97 -14.75 -15.60
CA VAL A 336 3.05 -15.03 -14.65
C VAL A 336 2.52 -15.02 -13.23
N GLY A 337 1.76 -13.99 -12.83
CA GLY A 337 1.17 -13.90 -11.49
C GLY A 337 0.27 -15.08 -11.15
N ILE A 338 -0.66 -15.42 -12.03
CA ILE A 338 -1.59 -16.55 -11.87
C ILE A 338 -0.81 -17.86 -11.68
N THR A 339 0.22 -18.09 -12.49
CA THR A 339 1.02 -19.32 -12.43
C THR A 339 2.02 -19.37 -11.28
N ARG A 340 2.04 -18.34 -10.39
CA ARG A 340 2.76 -18.43 -9.11
C ARG A 340 1.98 -19.20 -8.07
N ALA A 341 0.66 -19.30 -8.22
CA ALA A 341 -0.18 -20.06 -7.31
C ALA A 341 -0.03 -21.57 -7.57
N MET A 342 0.19 -22.32 -6.48
CA MET A 342 0.24 -23.77 -6.53
C MET A 342 -1.15 -24.39 -6.31
N ASP A 343 -1.84 -23.99 -5.23
CA ASP A 343 -3.04 -24.66 -4.75
C ASP A 343 -4.27 -23.72 -4.71
N HIS A 344 -4.10 -22.46 -4.33
CA HIS A 344 -5.18 -21.50 -4.18
C HIS A 344 -4.84 -20.18 -4.86
N LEU A 345 -5.77 -19.69 -5.67
CA LEU A 345 -5.68 -18.36 -6.31
C LEU A 345 -6.93 -17.57 -6.02
N THR A 346 -6.74 -16.37 -5.45
CA THR A 346 -7.80 -15.37 -5.27
C THR A 346 -7.44 -14.14 -6.08
N LEU A 347 -8.34 -13.71 -6.95
CA LEU A 347 -8.25 -12.50 -7.74
C LEU A 347 -9.14 -11.46 -7.07
N THR A 348 -8.64 -10.25 -6.81
CA THR A 348 -9.44 -9.22 -6.16
C THR A 348 -9.47 -7.93 -6.95
N ARG A 349 -10.53 -7.16 -6.80
CA ARG A 349 -10.66 -5.79 -7.29
C ARG A 349 -11.49 -4.94 -6.35
N SER A 350 -11.31 -3.63 -6.43
CA SER A 350 -12.18 -2.64 -5.78
C SER A 350 -13.14 -2.03 -6.78
N ALA A 351 -14.36 -1.67 -6.35
CA ALA A 351 -15.33 -0.94 -7.17
C ALA A 351 -14.96 0.54 -7.29
N SER A 352 -14.29 1.10 -6.28
CA SER A 352 -13.79 2.47 -6.29
C SER A 352 -12.41 2.57 -5.65
N ARG A 353 -11.64 3.60 -6.01
CA ARG A 353 -10.32 3.90 -5.42
C ARG A 353 -10.15 5.38 -5.16
N MET A 354 -9.40 5.72 -4.10
CA MET A 354 -8.95 7.08 -3.88
C MET A 354 -7.84 7.41 -4.87
N LYS A 355 -8.05 8.44 -5.71
CA LYS A 355 -7.04 8.96 -6.64
C LYS A 355 -7.00 10.48 -6.54
N TRP A 356 -5.82 11.02 -6.21
CA TRP A 356 -5.61 12.47 -6.07
C TRP A 356 -6.56 13.14 -5.07
N GLY A 357 -6.78 12.47 -3.94
CA GLY A 357 -7.67 12.96 -2.88
C GLY A 357 -9.17 12.92 -3.22
N LYS A 358 -9.57 12.20 -4.28
CA LYS A 358 -10.98 12.00 -4.67
C LYS A 358 -11.25 10.54 -4.95
N ARG A 359 -12.40 10.05 -4.47
CA ARG A 359 -12.89 8.70 -4.79
C ARG A 359 -13.36 8.65 -6.25
N ARG A 360 -12.95 7.61 -6.97
CA ARG A 360 -13.30 7.36 -8.38
C ARG A 360 -13.65 5.91 -8.57
N ASP A 361 -14.69 5.66 -9.35
CA ASP A 361 -15.08 4.30 -9.72
C ASP A 361 -13.98 3.63 -10.54
N SER A 362 -13.79 2.35 -10.32
CA SER A 362 -12.85 1.51 -11.05
C SER A 362 -13.57 0.58 -12.03
N ILE A 363 -12.95 0.36 -13.17
CA ILE A 363 -13.45 -0.55 -14.20
C ILE A 363 -12.80 -1.91 -13.99
N PRO A 364 -13.57 -3.03 -13.99
CA PRO A 364 -12.98 -4.36 -13.92
C PRO A 364 -11.94 -4.59 -15.02
N SER A 365 -10.85 -5.26 -14.68
CA SER A 365 -9.83 -5.66 -15.67
C SER A 365 -10.45 -6.51 -16.77
N ARG A 366 -10.15 -6.19 -18.04
CA ARG A 366 -10.50 -7.04 -19.20
C ARG A 366 -9.99 -8.46 -19.04
N PHE A 367 -8.93 -8.66 -18.29
CA PHE A 367 -8.35 -10.00 -18.06
C PHE A 367 -9.27 -10.90 -17.23
N LEU A 368 -10.14 -10.34 -16.37
CA LEU A 368 -11.15 -11.12 -15.66
C LEU A 368 -12.14 -11.77 -16.63
N PHE A 369 -12.56 -11.04 -17.67
CA PHE A 369 -13.48 -11.56 -18.69
C PHE A 369 -12.78 -12.56 -19.62
N GLU A 370 -11.51 -12.32 -19.95
CA GLU A 370 -10.71 -13.24 -20.78
C GLU A 370 -10.42 -14.59 -20.13
N MET A 371 -10.52 -14.65 -18.80
CA MET A 371 -10.33 -15.88 -18.02
C MET A 371 -11.60 -16.73 -17.83
N GLN A 372 -12.79 -16.18 -18.13
CA GLN A 372 -14.05 -16.89 -17.97
C GLN A 372 -14.22 -18.04 -18.99
N GLU A 373 -15.01 -19.06 -18.64
CA GLU A 373 -15.32 -20.20 -19.54
C GLU A 373 -16.33 -19.80 -20.60
N GLU A 374 -17.33 -19.02 -20.21
CA GLU A 374 -18.39 -18.52 -21.07
C GLU A 374 -18.28 -17.02 -21.27
N PRO A 375 -18.24 -16.52 -22.52
CA PRO A 375 -18.28 -15.08 -22.76
C PRO A 375 -19.63 -14.49 -22.28
N GLY A 376 -19.57 -13.53 -21.39
CA GLY A 376 -20.77 -12.80 -20.92
C GLY A 376 -21.27 -13.21 -19.54
N LEU A 377 -20.57 -14.09 -18.81
CA LEU A 377 -20.88 -14.29 -17.39
C LEU A 377 -20.61 -12.96 -16.64
N GLU A 378 -21.63 -12.48 -15.93
CA GLU A 378 -21.47 -11.34 -15.04
C GLU A 378 -20.43 -11.69 -13.96
N LEU A 379 -19.55 -10.74 -13.64
CA LEU A 379 -18.67 -10.88 -12.49
C LEU A 379 -19.53 -11.02 -11.23
N PRO A 380 -19.06 -11.74 -10.19
CA PRO A 380 -19.79 -11.80 -8.93
C PRO A 380 -20.23 -10.40 -8.51
N GLU A 381 -21.50 -10.26 -8.13
CA GLU A 381 -22.04 -9.01 -7.60
C GLU A 381 -21.17 -8.54 -6.42
N GLU A 382 -21.08 -7.23 -6.26
CA GLU A 382 -20.36 -6.61 -5.16
C GLU A 382 -20.85 -7.22 -3.84
N HIS A 383 -19.97 -7.85 -3.06
CA HIS A 383 -20.24 -8.01 -1.64
C HIS A 383 -20.19 -6.63 -1.02
N ILE A 384 -21.33 -5.93 -1.09
CA ILE A 384 -21.57 -4.74 -0.28
C ILE A 384 -21.79 -5.29 1.13
N ASP A 385 -20.71 -5.42 1.88
CA ASP A 385 -20.81 -5.61 3.32
C ASP A 385 -21.46 -4.32 3.85
N ASN A 386 -22.74 -4.40 4.19
CA ASN A 386 -23.33 -3.44 5.11
C ASN A 386 -22.56 -3.66 6.42
N ASP A 387 -21.87 -2.63 6.89
CA ASP A 387 -21.01 -2.65 8.10
C ASP A 387 -21.76 -3.04 9.40
N ASP A 388 -23.03 -3.46 9.33
CA ASP A 388 -23.90 -3.81 10.46
C ASP A 388 -24.16 -5.32 10.61
N ASP A 389 -23.58 -6.19 9.77
CA ASP A 389 -23.82 -7.63 9.89
C ASP A 389 -22.50 -8.38 10.21
N ASP A 390 -22.36 -8.79 11.48
CA ASP A 390 -21.30 -9.69 11.98
C ASP A 390 -21.36 -11.10 11.32
N GLY A 391 -21.76 -11.18 10.07
CA GLY A 391 -21.94 -12.37 9.26
C GLY A 391 -20.64 -13.08 8.90
N PHE A 392 -20.37 -14.13 9.60
CA PHE A 392 -19.38 -15.17 9.39
C PHE A 392 -19.32 -15.64 7.92
N PHE A 393 -18.13 -15.81 7.40
CA PHE A 393 -17.78 -16.41 6.11
C PHE A 393 -18.68 -17.59 5.72
N SER A 394 -19.54 -17.42 4.74
CA SER A 394 -20.19 -18.51 4.00
C SER A 394 -19.49 -18.72 2.66
N GLY A 395 -18.27 -19.24 2.70
CA GLY A 395 -17.61 -19.79 1.52
C GLY A 395 -18.04 -21.24 1.29
N PRO A 396 -18.03 -21.77 0.05
CA PRO A 396 -18.34 -23.16 -0.19
C PRO A 396 -17.36 -24.05 0.59
N THR A 397 -17.90 -24.91 1.43
CA THR A 397 -17.18 -25.90 2.22
C THR A 397 -16.35 -26.79 1.28
N PRO A 398 -15.04 -26.98 1.51
CA PRO A 398 -14.26 -27.92 0.69
C PRO A 398 -14.84 -29.33 0.83
N PRO A 399 -14.90 -30.12 -0.26
CA PRO A 399 -15.41 -31.48 -0.21
C PRO A 399 -14.50 -32.30 0.71
N GLY A 400 -15.06 -32.79 1.84
CA GLY A 400 -14.34 -33.60 2.81
C GLY A 400 -14.34 -33.10 4.25
N ALA A 401 -14.85 -31.90 4.55
CA ALA A 401 -15.05 -31.44 5.91
C ALA A 401 -16.38 -32.00 6.45
N THR A 402 -16.31 -32.90 7.42
CA THR A 402 -17.46 -33.31 8.21
C THR A 402 -17.98 -32.11 9.00
N ASP A 403 -19.31 -31.95 9.00
CA ASP A 403 -20.05 -30.95 9.77
C ASP A 403 -19.66 -30.99 11.26
N HIS A 404 -18.63 -30.27 11.64
CA HIS A 404 -18.42 -29.89 13.03
C HIS A 404 -19.13 -28.55 13.28
N LYS A 405 -20.36 -28.62 13.79
CA LYS A 405 -21.06 -27.50 14.40
C LYS A 405 -20.13 -26.88 15.42
N LEU A 406 -19.69 -25.66 15.18
CA LEU A 406 -19.03 -24.82 16.19
C LEU A 406 -19.98 -24.64 17.37
N PRO A 407 -19.53 -24.78 18.64
CA PRO A 407 -20.36 -24.56 19.79
C PRO A 407 -20.77 -23.08 19.83
N GLY A 408 -22.09 -22.84 19.82
CA GLY A 408 -22.65 -21.51 19.96
C GLY A 408 -22.24 -20.90 21.30
N PHE A 409 -21.81 -19.66 21.26
CA PHE A 409 -21.66 -18.84 22.46
C PHE A 409 -23.02 -18.74 23.16
N PRO A 410 -23.11 -18.90 24.49
CA PRO A 410 -24.37 -18.73 25.20
C PRO A 410 -24.80 -17.27 25.07
N ALA A 411 -26.06 -17.07 24.69
CA ALA A 411 -26.70 -15.76 24.68
C ALA A 411 -26.53 -15.09 26.05
N ALA A 412 -26.10 -13.85 26.03
CA ALA A 412 -26.05 -13.02 27.22
C ALA A 412 -27.46 -13.00 27.90
N SER A 413 -27.54 -13.48 29.12
CA SER A 413 -28.75 -13.42 29.93
C SER A 413 -29.14 -11.96 30.16
N GLU A 414 -30.42 -11.68 29.92
CA GLU A 414 -31.06 -10.40 30.27
C GLU A 414 -30.74 -10.01 31.71
N PRO A 415 -30.51 -8.73 32.02
CA PRO A 415 -30.27 -8.30 33.41
C PRO A 415 -31.55 -8.46 34.22
N ASN A 416 -31.47 -9.27 35.26
CA ASN A 416 -32.52 -9.38 36.28
C ASN A 416 -32.69 -8.01 36.96
N GLU A 417 -33.92 -7.53 36.96
CA GLU A 417 -34.44 -6.50 37.87
C GLU A 417 -34.32 -6.98 39.33
N PHE A 418 -33.23 -6.68 39.99
CA PHE A 418 -33.12 -6.66 41.49
C PHE A 418 -31.65 -6.50 41.84
N ASP A 419 -31.16 -5.26 41.84
CA ASP A 419 -30.14 -4.79 42.76
C ASP A 419 -30.09 -3.26 42.77
N GLN A 420 -30.94 -2.66 43.56
CA GLN A 420 -30.73 -1.30 44.05
C GLN A 420 -29.97 -1.40 45.39
N PRO A 421 -28.87 -0.67 45.58
CA PRO A 421 -28.24 -0.56 46.87
C PRO A 421 -29.05 0.35 47.79
N PRO A 422 -29.16 0.03 49.06
CA PRO A 422 -29.82 0.89 50.04
C PRO A 422 -28.85 1.99 50.52
N PHE A 423 -29.35 3.23 50.51
CA PHE A 423 -28.87 4.47 51.13
C PHE A 423 -27.56 5.12 50.62
#